data_c3640d14f6477f1d2c3c4d3411438bab
#
_entry.id   c3640d14f6477f1d2c3c4d3411438bab
#
_cell.length_a   1.000
_cell.length_b   1.000
_cell.length_c   1.000
_cell.angle_alpha   90.00
_cell.angle_beta   90.00
_cell.angle_gamma   90.00
#
_symmetry.space_group_name_H-M   'P 1'
#
loop_
_entity.id
_entity.type
_entity.pdbx_description
1 polymer ?
#
loop_
_entity_poly.entity_id
_entity_poly.type
_entity_poly.pdbx_seq_one_letter_code
_entity_poly.pdbx_strand_id
1 'polypeptide(L)'
;MVALLVLWYDDIMKNHQSMLYTVFLSSVAAIGGFLFGYDSAVINGAVAALQGAFHSSATASGFSVASMLLGCAVGAFFAGNLADRLGRKPVMLLTAVLFLVSALGSGLATGVWEFIVYRLIGGLAVGAASVIAPTYISEIAPEKIRGRLASLQQLAIVIGILSAFLVNYVIAGAAGGSSMPFLLGLAAWKWMFWSEAVPSLLFLGFILLIPESPRYLMVAKREPEARKILARLLAPDVLDSTITQIRESVMQERKPRYRDIFVGGRILPVVWVGISLSVFQQFVGINVVFYYGSVLWQTAGFGESKALLINVLSGTVNIVSTLVAISLVDRIGRKPLLLAGSAGMAITLGMLTVLFTLSKGADGVIAMSSTQAVLALVAAHLYIFCFGVSWGPVVWVLLGEMFNNRIRGAAISTAASAQWVANFAITMTFPIILTAFGLFAAYGLYTLFAVLSFFFVAMFVKETKGKRLEEME
;
A
#
# COMPACT_ATOMS: atom_id res chain seq x y z
N MET A 1 -38.30 -36.61 -5.44
CA MET A 1 -37.75 -35.71 -6.46
C MET A 1 -37.97 -34.24 -6.08
N VAL A 2 -39.19 -33.78 -5.72
CA VAL A 2 -39.42 -32.38 -5.29
C VAL A 2 -38.69 -32.01 -4.02
N ALA A 3 -38.61 -32.87 -3.01
CA ALA A 3 -37.86 -32.64 -1.78
C ALA A 3 -36.34 -32.53 -1.98
N LEU A 4 -35.80 -33.31 -2.93
CA LEU A 4 -34.37 -33.21 -3.31
C LEU A 4 -34.06 -31.92 -4.08
N LEU A 5 -35.01 -31.45 -4.93
CA LEU A 5 -34.89 -30.16 -5.64
C LEU A 5 -34.99 -28.97 -4.69
N VAL A 6 -35.84 -29.04 -3.68
CA VAL A 6 -35.97 -27.99 -2.65
C VAL A 6 -34.72 -27.96 -1.78
N LEU A 7 -34.19 -29.11 -1.34
CA LEU A 7 -32.93 -29.18 -0.59
C LEU A 7 -31.73 -28.68 -1.41
N TRP A 8 -31.70 -29.01 -2.71
CA TRP A 8 -30.63 -28.54 -3.61
C TRP A 8 -30.73 -27.03 -3.88
N TYR A 9 -31.96 -26.51 -4.05
CA TYR A 9 -32.20 -25.07 -4.19
C TYR A 9 -31.85 -24.31 -2.91
N ASP A 10 -32.22 -24.80 -1.73
CA ASP A 10 -31.89 -24.22 -0.43
C ASP A 10 -30.38 -24.22 -0.17
N ASP A 11 -29.67 -25.28 -0.59
CA ASP A 11 -28.21 -25.38 -0.43
C ASP A 11 -27.48 -24.41 -1.37
N ILE A 12 -27.93 -24.27 -2.63
CA ILE A 12 -27.41 -23.26 -3.56
C ILE A 12 -27.68 -21.85 -3.03
N MET A 13 -28.87 -21.56 -2.55
CA MET A 13 -29.24 -20.24 -2.02
C MET A 13 -28.47 -19.91 -0.74
N LYS A 14 -28.26 -20.87 0.17
CA LYS A 14 -27.44 -20.70 1.37
C LYS A 14 -25.97 -20.49 1.02
N ASN A 15 -25.42 -21.24 0.09
CA ASN A 15 -24.05 -21.06 -0.39
C ASN A 15 -23.86 -19.68 -1.07
N HIS A 16 -24.84 -19.20 -1.83
CA HIS A 16 -24.81 -17.86 -2.41
C HIS A 16 -24.88 -16.75 -1.34
N GLN A 17 -25.74 -16.89 -0.34
CA GLN A 17 -25.86 -15.92 0.75
C GLN A 17 -24.60 -15.87 1.62
N SER A 18 -24.01 -17.02 1.93
CA SER A 18 -22.75 -17.13 2.67
C SER A 18 -21.59 -16.47 1.89
N MET A 19 -21.53 -16.67 0.58
CA MET A 19 -20.51 -16.08 -0.27
C MET A 19 -20.64 -14.55 -0.38
N LEU A 20 -21.86 -14.04 -0.59
CA LEU A 20 -22.12 -12.60 -0.62
C LEU A 20 -21.77 -11.93 0.72
N TYR A 21 -22.11 -12.58 1.83
CA TYR A 21 -21.77 -12.08 3.16
C TYR A 21 -20.25 -12.04 3.38
N THR A 22 -19.51 -13.07 2.99
CA THR A 22 -18.04 -13.10 3.07
C THR A 22 -17.41 -12.00 2.20
N VAL A 23 -17.90 -11.80 0.99
CA VAL A 23 -17.43 -10.72 0.10
C VAL A 23 -17.72 -9.35 0.72
N PHE A 24 -18.91 -9.16 1.28
CA PHE A 24 -19.25 -7.92 1.99
C PHE A 24 -18.30 -7.63 3.16
N LEU A 25 -18.07 -8.61 4.04
CA LEU A 25 -17.14 -8.45 5.18
C LEU A 25 -15.71 -8.13 4.71
N SER A 26 -15.26 -8.84 3.67
CA SER A 26 -13.93 -8.61 3.08
C SER A 26 -13.82 -7.22 2.44
N SER A 27 -14.89 -6.76 1.78
CA SER A 27 -14.94 -5.44 1.16
C SER A 27 -14.91 -4.33 2.21
N VAL A 28 -15.62 -4.49 3.33
CA VAL A 28 -15.57 -3.54 4.45
C VAL A 28 -14.15 -3.46 5.02
N ALA A 29 -13.49 -4.59 5.25
CA ALA A 29 -12.09 -4.57 5.71
C ALA A 29 -11.15 -3.92 4.68
N ALA A 30 -11.38 -4.14 3.38
CA ALA A 30 -10.60 -3.57 2.30
C ALA A 30 -10.73 -2.04 2.18
N ILE A 31 -11.78 -1.41 2.77
CA ILE A 31 -11.87 0.06 2.85
C ILE A 31 -10.67 0.63 3.63
N GLY A 32 -10.13 -0.09 4.62
CA GLY A 32 -8.87 0.27 5.28
C GLY A 32 -7.70 0.35 4.30
N GLY A 33 -7.66 -0.54 3.30
CA GLY A 33 -6.69 -0.46 2.20
C GLY A 33 -6.95 0.71 1.26
N PHE A 34 -8.22 1.01 0.95
CA PHE A 34 -8.58 2.20 0.18
C PHE A 34 -8.09 3.48 0.87
N LEU A 35 -8.32 3.63 2.18
CA LEU A 35 -7.85 4.76 2.98
C LEU A 35 -6.32 4.83 3.04
N PHE A 36 -5.63 3.70 3.14
CA PHE A 36 -4.18 3.66 2.99
C PHE A 36 -3.72 4.30 1.67
N GLY A 37 -4.31 3.88 0.54
CA GLY A 37 -3.99 4.44 -0.77
C GLY A 37 -4.32 5.92 -0.87
N TYR A 38 -5.48 6.31 -0.35
CA TYR A 38 -5.98 7.68 -0.39
C TYR A 38 -5.10 8.64 0.42
N ASP A 39 -4.86 8.35 1.71
CA ASP A 39 -4.04 9.18 2.61
C ASP A 39 -2.60 9.31 2.12
N SER A 40 -2.05 8.23 1.56
CA SER A 40 -0.71 8.26 0.97
C SER A 40 -0.61 9.15 -0.26
N ALA A 41 -1.66 9.22 -1.09
CA ALA A 41 -1.63 9.89 -2.38
C ALA A 41 -2.18 11.32 -2.35
N VAL A 42 -3.05 11.67 -1.39
CA VAL A 42 -3.68 13.00 -1.31
C VAL A 42 -2.65 14.13 -1.20
N ILE A 43 -1.53 13.87 -0.53
CA ILE A 43 -0.41 14.82 -0.36
C ILE A 43 0.13 15.32 -1.69
N ASN A 44 0.10 14.50 -2.76
CA ASN A 44 0.63 14.83 -4.08
C ASN A 44 0.10 16.15 -4.65
N GLY A 45 -1.21 16.38 -4.54
CA GLY A 45 -1.84 17.63 -5.01
C GLY A 45 -1.57 18.84 -4.13
N ALA A 46 -1.10 18.63 -2.91
CA ALA A 46 -0.97 19.67 -1.90
C ALA A 46 0.47 20.11 -1.63
N VAL A 47 1.50 19.35 -2.04
CA VAL A 47 2.91 19.59 -1.65
C VAL A 47 3.37 21.02 -1.97
N ALA A 48 3.16 21.49 -3.20
CA ALA A 48 3.58 22.83 -3.61
C ALA A 48 2.83 23.92 -2.83
N ALA A 49 1.51 23.74 -2.63
CA ALA A 49 0.68 24.65 -1.86
C ALA A 49 1.09 24.72 -0.38
N LEU A 50 1.40 23.55 0.24
CA LEU A 50 1.89 23.47 1.62
C LEU A 50 3.24 24.15 1.77
N GLN A 51 4.16 23.95 0.84
CA GLN A 51 5.47 24.59 0.85
C GLN A 51 5.34 26.12 0.82
N GLY A 52 4.45 26.65 -0.02
CA GLY A 52 4.14 28.07 -0.08
C GLY A 52 3.43 28.56 1.18
N ALA A 53 2.40 27.87 1.66
CA ALA A 53 1.59 28.27 2.81
C ALA A 53 2.40 28.29 4.14
N PHE A 54 3.33 27.35 4.30
CA PHE A 54 4.14 27.26 5.53
C PHE A 54 5.54 27.85 5.38
N HIS A 55 5.88 28.45 4.24
CA HIS A 55 7.22 28.97 3.92
C HIS A 55 8.34 27.97 4.28
N SER A 56 8.09 26.69 3.98
CA SER A 56 8.95 25.60 4.41
C SER A 56 10.16 25.40 3.49
N SER A 57 11.33 25.09 4.06
CA SER A 57 12.50 24.66 3.30
C SER A 57 12.27 23.30 2.63
N ALA A 58 13.11 22.95 1.64
CA ALA A 58 13.07 21.63 1.00
C ALA A 58 13.15 20.47 2.01
N THR A 59 13.99 20.62 3.05
CA THR A 59 14.12 19.64 4.14
C THR A 59 12.84 19.52 4.97
N ALA A 60 12.24 20.65 5.36
CA ALA A 60 11.00 20.65 6.14
C ALA A 60 9.82 20.12 5.31
N SER A 61 9.77 20.45 4.02
CA SER A 61 8.78 19.91 3.08
C SER A 61 8.96 18.39 2.91
N GLY A 62 10.20 17.91 2.74
CA GLY A 62 10.50 16.48 2.68
C GLY A 62 10.07 15.74 3.94
N PHE A 63 10.36 16.31 5.11
CA PHE A 63 9.97 15.72 6.38
C PHE A 63 8.45 15.72 6.58
N SER A 64 7.73 16.77 6.18
CA SER A 64 6.28 16.83 6.30
C SER A 64 5.58 15.75 5.46
N VAL A 65 6.10 15.44 4.27
CA VAL A 65 5.59 14.32 3.44
C VAL A 65 5.99 12.97 4.01
N ALA A 66 7.27 12.82 4.39
CA ALA A 66 7.81 11.55 4.87
C ALA A 66 7.37 11.18 6.31
N SER A 67 6.95 12.14 7.13
CA SER A 67 6.57 11.92 8.54
C SER A 67 5.48 10.85 8.71
N MET A 68 4.52 10.80 7.80
CA MET A 68 3.51 9.75 7.74
C MET A 68 4.12 8.34 7.77
N LEU A 69 5.24 8.13 7.06
CA LEU A 69 5.88 6.82 6.96
C LEU A 69 6.50 6.34 8.28
N LEU A 70 6.92 7.27 9.14
CA LEU A 70 7.31 6.95 10.52
C LEU A 70 6.11 6.48 11.33
N GLY A 71 4.96 7.16 11.18
CA GLY A 71 3.71 6.70 11.74
C GLY A 71 3.32 5.31 11.25
N CYS A 72 3.49 5.03 9.94
CA CYS A 72 3.22 3.72 9.36
C CYS A 72 4.07 2.60 9.99
N ALA A 73 5.36 2.85 10.18
CA ALA A 73 6.25 1.88 10.81
C ALA A 73 5.80 1.54 12.25
N VAL A 74 5.48 2.56 13.03
CA VAL A 74 4.98 2.40 14.41
C VAL A 74 3.60 1.72 14.43
N GLY A 75 2.66 2.19 13.59
CA GLY A 75 1.32 1.63 13.49
C GLY A 75 1.33 0.15 13.13
N ALA A 76 2.10 -0.22 12.10
CA ALA A 76 2.23 -1.61 11.67
C ALA A 76 2.87 -2.50 12.76
N PHE A 77 3.88 -1.99 13.48
CA PHE A 77 4.56 -2.73 14.53
C PHE A 77 3.62 -3.08 15.70
N PHE A 78 2.79 -2.13 16.13
CA PHE A 78 1.92 -2.34 17.29
C PHE A 78 0.56 -2.97 16.93
N ALA A 79 0.10 -2.84 15.68
CA ALA A 79 -1.25 -3.24 15.27
C ALA A 79 -1.55 -4.72 15.52
N GLY A 80 -0.61 -5.62 15.21
CA GLY A 80 -0.78 -7.05 15.43
C GLY A 80 -0.99 -7.38 16.91
N ASN A 81 -0.11 -6.88 17.79
CA ASN A 81 -0.22 -7.10 19.22
C ASN A 81 -1.50 -6.51 19.83
N LEU A 82 -1.90 -5.34 19.32
CA LEU A 82 -3.13 -4.67 19.77
C LEU A 82 -4.36 -5.48 19.35
N ALA A 83 -4.37 -5.99 18.11
CA ALA A 83 -5.46 -6.82 17.59
C ALA A 83 -5.54 -8.20 18.27
N ASP A 84 -4.42 -8.75 18.73
CA ASP A 84 -4.42 -9.99 19.53
C ASP A 84 -4.99 -9.79 20.93
N ARG A 85 -4.90 -8.56 21.47
CA ARG A 85 -5.43 -8.25 22.81
C ARG A 85 -6.88 -7.77 22.78
N LEU A 86 -7.21 -6.87 21.88
CA LEU A 86 -8.50 -6.17 21.84
C LEU A 86 -9.49 -6.78 20.84
N GLY A 87 -8.99 -7.51 19.83
CA GLY A 87 -9.76 -7.97 18.68
C GLY A 87 -9.49 -7.15 17.42
N ARG A 88 -9.93 -7.69 16.28
CA ARG A 88 -9.69 -7.06 14.98
C ARG A 88 -10.62 -5.86 14.77
N LYS A 89 -11.89 -6.01 15.13
CA LYS A 89 -12.92 -4.96 14.98
C LYS A 89 -12.60 -3.70 15.78
N PRO A 90 -12.27 -3.73 17.10
CA PRO A 90 -11.90 -2.52 17.85
C PRO A 90 -10.66 -1.82 17.27
N VAL A 91 -9.67 -2.56 16.78
CA VAL A 91 -8.48 -1.94 16.17
C VAL A 91 -8.83 -1.29 14.83
N MET A 92 -9.70 -1.89 14.01
CA MET A 92 -10.22 -1.24 12.79
C MET A 92 -11.02 0.03 13.11
N LEU A 93 -11.84 0.04 14.18
CA LEU A 93 -12.55 1.24 14.64
C LEU A 93 -11.58 2.34 15.05
N LEU A 94 -10.56 2.01 15.85
CA LEU A 94 -9.49 2.95 16.20
C LEU A 94 -8.80 3.50 14.96
N THR A 95 -8.48 2.64 14.01
CA THR A 95 -7.86 3.01 12.73
C THR A 95 -8.73 4.00 11.94
N ALA A 96 -10.05 3.76 11.85
CA ALA A 96 -10.98 4.67 11.19
C ALA A 96 -11.05 6.05 11.85
N VAL A 97 -11.03 6.09 13.20
CA VAL A 97 -10.96 7.34 13.96
C VAL A 97 -9.64 8.08 13.71
N LEU A 98 -8.50 7.37 13.68
CA LEU A 98 -7.20 7.98 13.41
C LEU A 98 -7.13 8.57 11.99
N PHE A 99 -7.68 7.90 10.97
CA PHE A 99 -7.81 8.46 9.61
C PHE A 99 -8.63 9.74 9.62
N LEU A 100 -9.79 9.74 10.29
CA LEU A 100 -10.65 10.91 10.38
C LEU A 100 -9.95 12.09 11.07
N VAL A 101 -9.25 11.83 12.18
CA VAL A 101 -8.48 12.86 12.91
C VAL A 101 -7.35 13.40 12.04
N SER A 102 -6.63 12.53 11.32
CA SER A 102 -5.58 12.94 10.39
C SER A 102 -6.12 13.82 9.27
N ALA A 103 -7.20 13.38 8.60
CA ALA A 103 -7.82 14.12 7.49
C ALA A 103 -8.27 15.52 7.92
N LEU A 104 -9.03 15.60 9.02
CA LEU A 104 -9.54 16.88 9.52
C LEU A 104 -8.42 17.77 10.03
N GLY A 105 -7.49 17.20 10.80
CA GLY A 105 -6.39 17.94 11.39
C GLY A 105 -5.40 18.46 10.35
N SER A 106 -5.05 17.63 9.34
CA SER A 106 -4.15 18.05 8.25
C SER A 106 -4.70 19.26 7.48
N GLY A 107 -6.01 19.28 7.20
CA GLY A 107 -6.64 20.43 6.54
C GLY A 107 -6.83 21.65 7.44
N LEU A 108 -6.91 21.46 8.77
CA LEU A 108 -6.99 22.56 9.75
C LEU A 108 -5.62 23.17 10.07
N ALA A 109 -4.54 22.47 9.82
CA ALA A 109 -3.20 22.87 10.20
C ALA A 109 -2.85 24.29 9.73
N THR A 110 -2.26 25.07 10.63
CA THR A 110 -1.83 26.45 10.41
C THR A 110 -0.33 26.57 10.23
N GLY A 111 0.42 25.52 10.56
CA GLY A 111 1.88 25.45 10.46
C GLY A 111 2.41 24.04 10.18
N VAL A 112 3.66 23.98 9.76
CA VAL A 112 4.32 22.73 9.33
C VAL A 112 4.37 21.67 10.46
N TRP A 113 4.62 22.07 11.70
CA TRP A 113 4.74 21.13 12.81
C TRP A 113 3.39 20.53 13.21
N GLU A 114 2.34 21.33 13.19
CA GLU A 114 0.99 20.86 13.41
C GLU A 114 0.57 19.87 12.32
N PHE A 115 0.84 20.20 11.07
CA PHE A 115 0.62 19.31 9.94
C PHE A 115 1.37 17.97 10.10
N ILE A 116 2.65 18.00 10.49
CA ILE A 116 3.46 16.81 10.74
C ILE A 116 2.81 15.91 11.81
N VAL A 117 2.29 16.46 12.88
CA VAL A 117 1.61 15.69 13.95
C VAL A 117 0.42 14.93 13.38
N TYR A 118 -0.43 15.59 12.57
CA TYR A 118 -1.59 14.94 11.97
C TYR A 118 -1.17 13.89 10.92
N ARG A 119 -0.10 14.14 10.16
CA ARG A 119 0.46 13.13 9.24
C ARG A 119 1.04 11.90 9.97
N LEU A 120 1.66 12.08 11.13
CA LEU A 120 2.06 10.96 11.98
C LEU A 120 0.86 10.13 12.45
N ILE A 121 -0.24 10.79 12.84
CA ILE A 121 -1.49 10.13 13.23
C ILE A 121 -2.08 9.34 12.05
N GLY A 122 -2.12 9.94 10.84
CA GLY A 122 -2.54 9.24 9.62
C GLY A 122 -1.66 8.03 9.32
N GLY A 123 -0.34 8.19 9.50
CA GLY A 123 0.61 7.10 9.37
C GLY A 123 0.32 5.93 10.33
N LEU A 124 0.01 6.21 11.60
CA LEU A 124 -0.40 5.16 12.55
C LEU A 124 -1.63 4.40 12.02
N ALA A 125 -2.61 5.12 11.45
CA ALA A 125 -3.80 4.50 10.85
C ALA A 125 -3.44 3.64 9.64
N VAL A 126 -2.63 4.16 8.71
CA VAL A 126 -2.16 3.43 7.52
C VAL A 126 -1.40 2.17 7.92
N GLY A 127 -0.45 2.29 8.85
CA GLY A 127 0.32 1.15 9.35
C GLY A 127 -0.57 0.08 9.98
N ALA A 128 -1.53 0.48 10.81
CA ALA A 128 -2.49 -0.45 11.41
C ALA A 128 -3.38 -1.11 10.35
N ALA A 129 -3.94 -0.34 9.40
CA ALA A 129 -4.78 -0.87 8.33
C ALA A 129 -4.04 -1.88 7.45
N SER A 130 -2.75 -1.64 7.17
CA SER A 130 -1.92 -2.53 6.33
C SER A 130 -1.75 -3.93 6.91
N VAL A 131 -1.88 -4.08 8.23
CA VAL A 131 -1.77 -5.35 8.95
C VAL A 131 -3.14 -5.97 9.26
N ILE A 132 -4.08 -5.16 9.78
CA ILE A 132 -5.33 -5.69 10.33
C ILE A 132 -6.34 -6.07 9.25
N ALA A 133 -6.41 -5.31 8.15
CA ALA A 133 -7.37 -5.60 7.10
C ALA A 133 -7.08 -6.94 6.39
N PRO A 134 -5.86 -7.23 5.90
CA PRO A 134 -5.58 -8.56 5.32
C PRO A 134 -5.68 -9.68 6.35
N THR A 135 -5.34 -9.44 7.62
CA THR A 135 -5.52 -10.43 8.70
C THR A 135 -6.99 -10.79 8.87
N TYR A 136 -7.87 -9.79 9.03
CA TYR A 136 -9.32 -10.01 9.14
C TYR A 136 -9.88 -10.75 7.92
N ILE A 137 -9.51 -10.32 6.71
CA ILE A 137 -9.94 -10.98 5.46
C ILE A 137 -9.52 -12.46 5.47
N SER A 138 -8.28 -12.77 5.87
CA SER A 138 -7.78 -14.14 5.88
C SER A 138 -8.48 -15.03 6.92
N GLU A 139 -8.94 -14.45 8.03
CA GLU A 139 -9.61 -15.14 9.13
C GLU A 139 -11.09 -15.45 8.86
N ILE A 140 -11.75 -14.66 7.98
CA ILE A 140 -13.15 -14.87 7.58
C ILE A 140 -13.31 -15.60 6.24
N ALA A 141 -12.29 -15.57 5.39
CA ALA A 141 -12.34 -16.09 4.03
C ALA A 141 -12.23 -17.63 4.00
N PRO A 142 -13.16 -18.33 3.31
CA PRO A 142 -13.01 -19.75 3.00
C PRO A 142 -11.71 -20.01 2.22
N GLU A 143 -11.07 -21.16 2.48
CA GLU A 143 -9.78 -21.52 1.86
C GLU A 143 -9.76 -21.38 0.33
N LYS A 144 -10.82 -21.84 -0.34
CA LYS A 144 -10.93 -21.84 -1.81
C LYS A 144 -10.84 -20.45 -2.45
N ILE A 145 -11.27 -19.40 -1.76
CA ILE A 145 -11.33 -18.01 -2.29
C ILE A 145 -10.47 -17.02 -1.50
N ARG A 146 -9.77 -17.48 -0.46
CA ARG A 146 -8.94 -16.63 0.43
C ARG A 146 -7.94 -15.77 -0.34
N GLY A 147 -7.22 -16.34 -1.31
CA GLY A 147 -6.26 -15.60 -2.12
C GLY A 147 -6.90 -14.50 -2.96
N ARG A 148 -8.09 -14.77 -3.55
CA ARG A 148 -8.84 -13.76 -4.31
C ARG A 148 -9.34 -12.63 -3.42
N LEU A 149 -9.85 -12.94 -2.23
CA LEU A 149 -10.31 -11.94 -1.28
C LEU A 149 -9.14 -11.13 -0.68
N ALA A 150 -7.99 -11.75 -0.46
CA ALA A 150 -6.77 -11.03 -0.07
C ALA A 150 -6.31 -10.01 -1.14
N SER A 151 -6.53 -10.31 -2.42
CA SER A 151 -6.21 -9.36 -3.52
C SER A 151 -7.11 -8.12 -3.51
N LEU A 152 -8.29 -8.15 -2.86
CA LEU A 152 -9.15 -6.98 -2.70
C LEU A 152 -8.43 -5.86 -1.94
N GLN A 153 -7.60 -6.20 -0.97
CA GLN A 153 -6.81 -5.22 -0.21
C GLN A 153 -5.88 -4.43 -1.13
N GLN A 154 -5.13 -5.11 -1.99
CA GLN A 154 -4.22 -4.44 -2.94
C GLN A 154 -4.99 -3.62 -3.97
N LEU A 155 -6.09 -4.16 -4.48
CA LEU A 155 -6.96 -3.44 -5.41
C LEU A 155 -7.55 -2.18 -4.76
N ALA A 156 -8.00 -2.28 -3.52
CA ALA A 156 -8.52 -1.14 -2.76
C ALA A 156 -7.46 -0.04 -2.57
N ILE A 157 -6.20 -0.40 -2.29
CA ILE A 157 -5.10 0.57 -2.18
C ILE A 157 -4.92 1.35 -3.47
N VAL A 158 -4.83 0.68 -4.62
CA VAL A 158 -4.59 1.37 -5.91
C VAL A 158 -5.80 2.19 -6.35
N ILE A 159 -7.02 1.75 -6.03
CA ILE A 159 -8.25 2.55 -6.25
C ILE A 159 -8.24 3.79 -5.34
N GLY A 160 -7.80 3.66 -4.09
CA GLY A 160 -7.63 4.79 -3.16
C GLY A 160 -6.65 5.83 -3.70
N ILE A 161 -5.51 5.40 -4.23
CA ILE A 161 -4.52 6.28 -4.87
C ILE A 161 -5.14 7.04 -6.04
N LEU A 162 -5.81 6.34 -6.97
CA LEU A 162 -6.49 6.98 -8.10
C LEU A 162 -7.56 7.96 -7.65
N SER A 163 -8.35 7.59 -6.64
CA SER A 163 -9.42 8.44 -6.10
C SER A 163 -8.85 9.74 -5.51
N ALA A 164 -7.76 9.67 -4.76
CA ALA A 164 -7.07 10.85 -4.23
C ALA A 164 -6.56 11.77 -5.35
N PHE A 165 -5.93 11.20 -6.40
CA PHE A 165 -5.48 11.98 -7.55
C PHE A 165 -6.62 12.65 -8.29
N LEU A 166 -7.74 11.92 -8.50
CA LEU A 166 -8.92 12.47 -9.16
C LEU A 166 -9.53 13.61 -8.34
N VAL A 167 -9.67 13.44 -7.02
CA VAL A 167 -10.21 14.48 -6.12
C VAL A 167 -9.29 15.70 -6.10
N ASN A 168 -7.96 15.51 -6.02
CA ASN A 168 -6.99 16.60 -6.11
C ASN A 168 -7.14 17.39 -7.42
N TYR A 169 -7.25 16.68 -8.54
CA TYR A 169 -7.44 17.30 -9.87
C TYR A 169 -8.74 18.10 -9.95
N VAL A 170 -9.85 17.53 -9.47
CA VAL A 170 -11.16 18.19 -9.49
C VAL A 170 -11.19 19.43 -8.58
N ILE A 171 -10.69 19.32 -7.35
CA ILE A 171 -10.70 20.44 -6.39
C ILE A 171 -9.77 21.55 -6.86
N ALA A 172 -8.53 21.24 -7.30
CA ALA A 172 -7.62 22.24 -7.82
C ALA A 172 -8.16 22.90 -9.10
N GLY A 173 -8.77 22.11 -10.00
CA GLY A 173 -9.40 22.62 -11.22
C GLY A 173 -10.55 23.58 -10.95
N ALA A 174 -11.42 23.26 -9.98
CA ALA A 174 -12.54 24.10 -9.58
C ALA A 174 -12.10 25.39 -8.87
N ALA A 175 -10.98 25.35 -8.12
CA ALA A 175 -10.42 26.51 -7.42
C ALA A 175 -9.51 27.38 -8.31
N GLY A 176 -9.02 26.85 -9.44
CA GLY A 176 -8.00 27.50 -10.27
C GLY A 176 -6.56 27.25 -9.79
N GLY A 177 -6.34 26.32 -8.86
CA GLY A 177 -5.05 25.91 -8.33
C GLY A 177 -5.15 25.42 -6.88
N SER A 178 -4.19 24.60 -6.45
CA SER A 178 -4.18 24.01 -5.10
C SER A 178 -4.01 25.05 -3.98
N SER A 179 -3.34 26.16 -4.26
CA SER A 179 -3.14 27.28 -3.32
C SER A 179 -4.29 28.29 -3.32
N MET A 180 -5.19 28.21 -4.32
CA MET A 180 -6.25 29.20 -4.50
C MET A 180 -7.39 28.99 -3.51
N PRO A 181 -8.10 30.07 -3.13
CA PRO A 181 -9.31 29.97 -2.30
C PRO A 181 -10.37 29.12 -3.01
N PHE A 182 -10.98 28.19 -2.27
CA PHE A 182 -12.09 27.36 -2.70
C PHE A 182 -13.31 27.63 -1.82
N LEU A 183 -14.00 26.61 -1.36
CA LEU A 183 -15.17 26.81 -0.49
C LEU A 183 -14.80 27.50 0.82
N LEU A 184 -15.69 28.35 1.33
CA LEU A 184 -15.52 29.13 2.58
C LEU A 184 -14.28 30.04 2.60
N GLY A 185 -13.70 30.36 1.41
CA GLY A 185 -12.49 31.17 1.33
C GLY A 185 -11.19 30.47 1.77
N LEU A 186 -11.25 29.18 2.02
CA LEU A 186 -10.09 28.37 2.43
C LEU A 186 -9.37 27.80 1.22
N ALA A 187 -8.04 27.68 1.29
CA ALA A 187 -7.22 27.14 0.18
C ALA A 187 -7.64 25.71 -0.22
N ALA A 188 -7.62 25.43 -1.52
CA ALA A 188 -8.07 24.16 -2.10
C ALA A 188 -7.36 22.93 -1.51
N TRP A 189 -6.06 23.03 -1.18
CA TRP A 189 -5.31 21.94 -0.58
C TRP A 189 -5.91 21.46 0.76
N LYS A 190 -6.54 22.32 1.55
CA LYS A 190 -7.23 21.95 2.81
C LYS A 190 -8.41 21.03 2.53
N TRP A 191 -9.16 21.31 1.48
CA TRP A 191 -10.30 20.51 1.04
C TRP A 191 -9.88 19.16 0.46
N MET A 192 -8.68 19.08 -0.15
CA MET A 192 -8.12 17.80 -0.59
C MET A 192 -7.93 16.85 0.60
N PHE A 193 -7.36 17.30 1.73
CA PHE A 193 -7.27 16.48 2.94
C PHE A 193 -8.64 16.20 3.56
N TRP A 194 -9.52 17.18 3.66
CA TRP A 194 -10.85 16.97 4.22
C TRP A 194 -11.72 16.01 3.43
N SER A 195 -11.50 15.87 2.14
CA SER A 195 -12.22 14.90 1.31
C SER A 195 -12.03 13.45 1.77
N GLU A 196 -10.92 13.13 2.44
CA GLU A 196 -10.66 11.83 3.05
C GLU A 196 -11.59 11.53 4.23
N ALA A 197 -12.18 12.55 4.86
CA ALA A 197 -13.15 12.35 5.93
C ALA A 197 -14.38 11.55 5.47
N VAL A 198 -14.78 11.66 4.19
CA VAL A 198 -15.92 10.92 3.64
C VAL A 198 -15.68 9.40 3.67
N PRO A 199 -14.62 8.86 3.03
CA PRO A 199 -14.37 7.42 3.11
C PRO A 199 -13.99 6.96 4.53
N SER A 200 -13.41 7.82 5.39
CA SER A 200 -13.14 7.50 6.79
C SER A 200 -14.41 7.30 7.61
N LEU A 201 -15.41 8.16 7.43
CA LEU A 201 -16.72 8.03 8.05
C LEU A 201 -17.50 6.81 7.53
N LEU A 202 -17.41 6.52 6.23
CA LEU A 202 -17.99 5.30 5.66
C LEU A 202 -17.34 4.05 6.26
N PHE A 203 -16.01 4.05 6.40
CA PHE A 203 -15.29 2.95 7.03
C PHE A 203 -15.73 2.75 8.47
N LEU A 204 -15.77 3.83 9.26
CA LEU A 204 -16.24 3.81 10.64
C LEU A 204 -17.67 3.22 10.74
N GLY A 205 -18.59 3.66 9.89
CA GLY A 205 -19.97 3.17 9.86
C GLY A 205 -20.07 1.70 9.47
N PHE A 206 -19.36 1.28 8.42
CA PHE A 206 -19.39 -0.11 7.97
C PHE A 206 -18.74 -1.08 8.95
N ILE A 207 -17.67 -0.68 9.67
CA ILE A 207 -17.06 -1.54 10.70
C ILE A 207 -18.06 -1.85 11.82
N LEU A 208 -18.97 -0.96 12.15
CA LEU A 208 -19.99 -1.24 13.17
C LEU A 208 -20.89 -2.42 12.77
N LEU A 209 -21.12 -2.62 11.46
CA LEU A 209 -21.99 -3.66 10.90
C LEU A 209 -21.33 -5.05 10.81
N ILE A 210 -19.99 -5.11 10.79
CA ILE A 210 -19.28 -6.39 10.69
C ILE A 210 -19.05 -7.04 12.06
N PRO A 211 -19.03 -8.38 12.15
CA PRO A 211 -18.73 -9.09 13.38
C PRO A 211 -17.22 -9.04 13.70
N GLU A 212 -16.85 -9.49 14.90
CA GLU A 212 -15.46 -9.77 15.26
C GLU A 212 -14.94 -11.02 14.54
N SER A 213 -13.62 -11.18 14.44
CA SER A 213 -13.00 -12.37 13.85
C SER A 213 -13.35 -13.64 14.63
N PRO A 214 -13.80 -14.71 13.97
CA PRO A 214 -14.04 -16.01 14.61
C PRO A 214 -12.78 -16.57 15.28
N ARG A 215 -11.61 -16.42 14.64
CA ARG A 215 -10.32 -16.88 15.21
C ARG A 215 -9.98 -16.14 16.51
N TYR A 216 -10.15 -14.83 16.54
CA TYR A 216 -9.94 -14.05 17.76
C TYR A 216 -10.90 -14.49 18.87
N LEU A 217 -12.19 -14.70 18.56
CA LEU A 217 -13.18 -15.15 19.53
C LEU A 217 -12.82 -16.52 20.13
N MET A 218 -12.25 -17.42 19.34
CA MET A 218 -11.74 -18.72 19.84
C MET A 218 -10.55 -18.53 20.79
N VAL A 219 -9.60 -17.65 20.45
CA VAL A 219 -8.48 -17.29 21.34
C VAL A 219 -8.97 -16.65 22.64
N ALA A 220 -10.00 -15.80 22.57
CA ALA A 220 -10.63 -15.16 23.71
C ALA A 220 -11.59 -16.07 24.50
N LYS A 221 -11.66 -17.37 24.19
CA LYS A 221 -12.55 -18.36 24.81
C LYS A 221 -14.06 -18.05 24.67
N ARG A 222 -14.44 -17.33 23.62
CA ARG A 222 -15.83 -16.97 23.25
C ARG A 222 -16.34 -17.85 22.10
N GLU A 223 -16.15 -19.16 22.22
CA GLU A 223 -16.50 -20.15 21.18
C GLU A 223 -17.96 -20.08 20.72
N PRO A 224 -18.99 -19.89 21.60
CA PRO A 224 -20.39 -19.79 21.14
C PRO A 224 -20.61 -18.65 20.13
N GLU A 225 -19.91 -17.52 20.30
CA GLU A 225 -20.00 -16.39 19.39
C GLU A 225 -19.27 -16.68 18.08
N ALA A 226 -18.07 -17.28 18.16
CA ALA A 226 -17.33 -17.74 17.00
C ALA A 226 -18.17 -18.69 16.14
N ARG A 227 -18.83 -19.67 16.77
CA ARG A 227 -19.72 -20.63 16.13
C ARG A 227 -20.89 -19.95 15.40
N LYS A 228 -21.50 -18.96 16.04
CA LYS A 228 -22.60 -18.19 15.44
C LYS A 228 -22.18 -17.43 14.18
N ILE A 229 -20.96 -16.91 14.15
CA ILE A 229 -20.42 -16.20 12.99
C ILE A 229 -20.05 -17.21 11.90
N LEU A 230 -19.32 -18.27 12.25
CA LEU A 230 -18.91 -19.32 11.31
C LEU A 230 -20.11 -20.01 10.65
N ALA A 231 -21.22 -20.22 11.38
CA ALA A 231 -22.46 -20.77 10.82
C ALA A 231 -23.12 -19.88 9.74
N ARG A 232 -22.75 -18.60 9.65
CA ARG A 232 -23.18 -17.70 8.57
C ARG A 232 -22.23 -17.69 7.39
N LEU A 233 -20.97 -18.10 7.60
CA LEU A 233 -19.91 -18.08 6.59
C LEU A 233 -19.70 -19.42 5.91
N LEU A 234 -20.04 -20.52 6.58
CA LEU A 234 -19.73 -21.88 6.17
C LEU A 234 -21.01 -22.72 6.03
N ALA A 235 -20.95 -23.73 5.19
CA ALA A 235 -21.97 -24.76 5.12
C ALA A 235 -22.00 -25.61 6.40
N PRO A 236 -23.17 -26.14 6.82
CA PRO A 236 -23.33 -26.85 8.08
C PRO A 236 -22.42 -28.08 8.24
N ASP A 237 -22.11 -28.77 7.13
CA ASP A 237 -21.28 -29.99 7.10
C ASP A 237 -19.82 -29.74 7.41
N VAL A 238 -19.29 -28.52 7.15
CA VAL A 238 -17.89 -28.15 7.42
C VAL A 238 -17.71 -27.34 8.72
N LEU A 239 -18.80 -26.93 9.36
CA LEU A 239 -18.75 -26.03 10.53
C LEU A 239 -17.98 -26.63 11.71
N ASP A 240 -18.32 -27.85 12.13
CA ASP A 240 -17.72 -28.48 13.31
C ASP A 240 -16.27 -28.87 13.06
N SER A 241 -15.94 -29.33 11.85
CA SER A 241 -14.55 -29.60 11.46
C SER A 241 -13.70 -28.35 11.46
N THR A 242 -14.23 -27.22 10.95
CA THR A 242 -13.52 -25.93 10.97
C THR A 242 -13.31 -25.41 12.38
N ILE A 243 -14.29 -25.51 13.28
CA ILE A 243 -14.13 -25.13 14.69
C ILE A 243 -13.03 -25.95 15.36
N THR A 244 -13.01 -27.26 15.09
CA THR A 244 -11.97 -28.14 15.63
C THR A 244 -10.58 -27.77 15.12
N GLN A 245 -10.43 -27.52 13.79
CA GLN A 245 -9.17 -27.08 13.19
C GLN A 245 -8.68 -25.74 13.76
N ILE A 246 -9.58 -24.77 13.95
CA ILE A 246 -9.21 -23.48 14.55
C ILE A 246 -8.74 -23.70 15.99
N ARG A 247 -9.45 -24.53 16.77
CA ARG A 247 -9.09 -24.84 18.17
C ARG A 247 -7.71 -25.49 18.26
N GLU A 248 -7.42 -26.48 17.42
CA GLU A 248 -6.12 -27.15 17.34
C GLU A 248 -5.02 -26.19 16.93
N SER A 249 -5.26 -25.37 15.90
CA SER A 249 -4.34 -24.34 15.45
C SER A 249 -3.98 -23.35 16.56
N VAL A 250 -4.99 -22.86 17.31
CA VAL A 250 -4.80 -21.92 18.43
C VAL A 250 -4.00 -22.57 19.57
N MET A 251 -4.21 -23.87 19.86
CA MET A 251 -3.47 -24.60 20.91
C MET A 251 -2.01 -24.86 20.52
N GLN A 252 -1.72 -25.04 19.22
CA GLN A 252 -0.39 -25.34 18.70
C GLN A 252 0.43 -24.09 18.34
N GLU A 253 -0.19 -22.92 18.36
CA GLU A 253 0.44 -21.69 17.87
C GLU A 253 1.61 -21.26 18.77
N ARG A 254 2.83 -21.48 18.30
CA ARG A 254 4.03 -20.85 18.85
C ARG A 254 4.13 -19.45 18.29
N LYS A 255 4.04 -18.42 19.14
CA LYS A 255 4.30 -17.04 18.72
C LYS A 255 5.70 -16.95 18.10
N PRO A 256 5.84 -16.46 16.84
CA PRO A 256 7.15 -16.26 16.24
C PRO A 256 7.99 -15.35 17.14
N ARG A 257 9.22 -15.74 17.42
CA ARG A 257 10.14 -14.93 18.21
C ARG A 257 11.16 -14.30 17.28
N TYR A 258 11.45 -13.02 17.45
CA TYR A 258 12.53 -12.35 16.71
C TYR A 258 13.89 -13.07 16.87
N ARG A 259 14.09 -13.78 17.98
CA ARG A 259 15.30 -14.58 18.19
C ARG A 259 15.45 -15.73 17.18
N ASP A 260 14.35 -16.21 16.59
CA ASP A 260 14.38 -17.34 15.67
C ASP A 260 14.95 -16.96 14.28
N ILE A 261 15.03 -15.66 13.94
CA ILE A 261 15.68 -15.20 12.69
C ILE A 261 17.21 -15.10 12.82
N PHE A 262 17.79 -15.39 14.01
CA PHE A 262 19.22 -15.37 14.24
C PHE A 262 19.76 -16.78 14.44
N VAL A 263 20.91 -17.06 13.82
CA VAL A 263 21.69 -18.28 14.03
C VAL A 263 23.13 -17.87 14.31
N GLY A 264 23.68 -18.29 15.46
CA GLY A 264 25.03 -17.90 15.88
C GLY A 264 25.27 -16.37 16.00
N GLY A 265 24.19 -15.63 16.39
CA GLY A 265 24.25 -14.17 16.51
C GLY A 265 24.15 -13.39 15.18
N ARG A 266 23.99 -14.09 14.05
CA ARG A 266 23.85 -13.48 12.71
C ARG A 266 22.45 -13.71 12.18
N ILE A 267 21.91 -12.72 11.48
CA ILE A 267 20.62 -12.84 10.78
C ILE A 267 20.76 -13.89 9.66
N LEU A 268 19.74 -14.75 9.54
CA LEU A 268 19.68 -15.78 8.49
C LEU A 268 19.80 -15.15 7.09
N PRO A 269 20.57 -15.77 6.15
CA PRO A 269 20.74 -15.24 4.78
C PRO A 269 19.43 -14.99 4.06
N VAL A 270 18.44 -15.87 4.21
CA VAL A 270 17.12 -15.71 3.60
C VAL A 270 16.38 -14.46 4.09
N VAL A 271 16.57 -14.06 5.35
CA VAL A 271 15.98 -12.84 5.92
C VAL A 271 16.66 -11.60 5.32
N TRP A 272 17.98 -11.64 5.10
CA TRP A 272 18.68 -10.58 4.37
C TRP A 272 18.18 -10.40 2.94
N VAL A 273 17.88 -11.50 2.23
CA VAL A 273 17.25 -11.42 0.90
C VAL A 273 15.91 -10.72 0.97
N GLY A 274 15.06 -11.04 1.97
CA GLY A 274 13.78 -10.38 2.17
C GLY A 274 13.91 -8.88 2.50
N ILE A 275 14.84 -8.50 3.38
CA ILE A 275 15.16 -7.11 3.70
C ILE A 275 15.60 -6.37 2.44
N SER A 276 16.54 -6.94 1.67
CA SER A 276 17.05 -6.31 0.46
C SER A 276 15.98 -6.12 -0.61
N LEU A 277 15.10 -7.11 -0.81
CA LEU A 277 13.93 -6.98 -1.70
C LEU A 277 13.04 -5.80 -1.29
N SER A 278 12.74 -5.68 0.00
CA SER A 278 11.93 -4.60 0.54
C SER A 278 12.58 -3.23 0.38
N VAL A 279 13.90 -3.13 0.55
CA VAL A 279 14.67 -1.89 0.35
C VAL A 279 14.72 -1.52 -1.14
N PHE A 280 15.05 -2.46 -2.03
CA PHE A 280 15.07 -2.19 -3.47
C PHE A 280 13.70 -1.76 -4.01
N GLN A 281 12.60 -2.36 -3.51
CA GLN A 281 11.24 -1.97 -3.89
C GLN A 281 10.99 -0.48 -3.66
N GLN A 282 11.59 0.12 -2.65
CA GLN A 282 11.42 1.53 -2.33
C GLN A 282 12.44 2.41 -3.06
N PHE A 283 13.68 1.96 -3.16
CA PHE A 283 14.79 2.76 -3.70
C PHE A 283 14.73 2.95 -5.21
N VAL A 284 13.91 2.17 -5.94
CA VAL A 284 13.58 2.46 -7.34
C VAL A 284 12.71 3.72 -7.50
N GLY A 285 12.23 4.35 -6.40
CA GLY A 285 11.63 5.68 -6.40
C GLY A 285 10.13 5.73 -6.72
N ILE A 286 9.42 4.61 -6.69
CA ILE A 286 7.98 4.57 -7.06
C ILE A 286 7.12 5.49 -6.18
N ASN A 287 7.36 5.49 -4.87
CA ASN A 287 6.59 6.31 -3.95
C ASN A 287 6.84 7.81 -4.13
N VAL A 288 8.05 8.19 -4.60
CA VAL A 288 8.34 9.57 -4.95
C VAL A 288 7.45 10.04 -6.09
N VAL A 289 7.22 9.19 -7.10
CA VAL A 289 6.30 9.51 -8.21
C VAL A 289 4.88 9.70 -7.71
N PHE A 290 4.43 8.90 -6.74
CA PHE A 290 3.08 9.00 -6.19
C PHE A 290 2.91 10.14 -5.17
N TYR A 291 3.95 10.51 -4.41
CA TYR A 291 3.85 11.56 -3.38
C TYR A 291 4.19 12.96 -3.93
N TYR A 292 5.12 13.06 -4.88
CA TYR A 292 5.61 14.32 -5.43
C TYR A 292 5.31 14.49 -6.93
N GLY A 293 4.45 13.67 -7.51
CA GLY A 293 4.19 13.67 -8.95
C GLY A 293 3.78 15.03 -9.51
N SER A 294 2.97 15.82 -8.78
CA SER A 294 2.60 17.17 -9.21
C SER A 294 3.82 18.11 -9.23
N VAL A 295 4.64 18.11 -8.19
CA VAL A 295 5.88 18.90 -8.11
C VAL A 295 6.85 18.47 -9.20
N LEU A 296 7.00 17.18 -9.41
CA LEU A 296 7.86 16.57 -10.40
C LEU A 296 7.51 17.04 -11.81
N TRP A 297 6.24 16.96 -12.21
CA TRP A 297 5.79 17.41 -13.52
C TRP A 297 5.82 18.93 -13.68
N GLN A 298 5.54 19.68 -12.61
CA GLN A 298 5.70 21.14 -12.64
C GLN A 298 7.17 21.52 -12.83
N THR A 299 8.12 20.86 -12.14
CA THR A 299 9.56 21.07 -12.34
C THR A 299 9.99 20.69 -13.76
N ALA A 300 9.34 19.71 -14.38
CA ALA A 300 9.55 19.32 -15.77
C ALA A 300 8.93 20.30 -16.79
N GLY A 301 8.31 21.43 -16.34
CA GLY A 301 7.77 22.48 -17.19
C GLY A 301 6.27 22.37 -17.50
N PHE A 302 5.54 21.43 -16.88
CA PHE A 302 4.08 21.35 -17.05
C PHE A 302 3.36 22.29 -16.08
N GLY A 303 2.27 22.91 -16.51
CA GLY A 303 1.40 23.66 -15.61
C GLY A 303 0.72 22.73 -14.58
N GLU A 304 0.31 23.26 -13.44
CA GLU A 304 -0.26 22.51 -12.31
C GLU A 304 -1.43 21.61 -12.71
N SER A 305 -2.40 22.14 -13.48
CA SER A 305 -3.57 21.37 -13.93
C SER A 305 -3.18 20.14 -14.78
N LYS A 306 -2.20 20.29 -15.67
CA LYS A 306 -1.66 19.18 -16.49
C LYS A 306 -0.90 18.19 -15.60
N ALA A 307 -0.11 18.67 -14.64
CA ALA A 307 0.63 17.83 -13.71
C ALA A 307 -0.31 16.95 -12.87
N LEU A 308 -1.41 17.51 -12.37
CA LEU A 308 -2.45 16.77 -11.65
C LEU A 308 -3.17 15.75 -12.53
N LEU A 309 -3.47 16.11 -13.79
CA LEU A 309 -4.06 15.17 -14.76
C LEU A 309 -3.13 13.99 -15.07
N ILE A 310 -1.83 14.24 -15.19
CA ILE A 310 -0.82 13.18 -15.39
C ILE A 310 -0.83 12.22 -14.19
N ASN A 311 -1.02 12.69 -12.97
CA ASN A 311 -1.14 11.83 -11.80
C ASN A 311 -2.41 10.95 -11.84
N VAL A 312 -3.54 11.47 -12.32
CA VAL A 312 -4.75 10.66 -12.56
C VAL A 312 -4.45 9.53 -13.55
N LEU A 313 -3.75 9.84 -14.66
CA LEU A 313 -3.33 8.83 -15.62
C LEU A 313 -2.37 7.80 -14.97
N SER A 314 -1.43 8.25 -14.16
CA SER A 314 -0.51 7.39 -13.40
C SER A 314 -1.26 6.42 -12.46
N GLY A 315 -2.28 6.90 -11.75
CA GLY A 315 -3.14 6.08 -10.93
C GLY A 315 -3.92 5.05 -11.74
N THR A 316 -4.40 5.43 -12.93
CA THR A 316 -5.10 4.51 -13.85
C THR A 316 -4.16 3.41 -14.34
N VAL A 317 -2.94 3.75 -14.76
CA VAL A 317 -1.91 2.78 -15.16
C VAL A 317 -1.57 1.85 -14.01
N ASN A 318 -1.51 2.35 -12.78
CA ASN A 318 -1.25 1.55 -11.58
C ASN A 318 -2.36 0.50 -11.33
N ILE A 319 -3.63 0.85 -11.52
CA ILE A 319 -4.74 -0.12 -11.43
C ILE A 319 -4.60 -1.20 -12.51
N VAL A 320 -4.40 -0.79 -13.78
CA VAL A 320 -4.28 -1.73 -14.90
C VAL A 320 -3.10 -2.68 -14.67
N SER A 321 -1.95 -2.16 -14.26
CA SER A 321 -0.76 -2.98 -14.00
C SER A 321 -0.98 -3.96 -12.83
N THR A 322 -1.70 -3.55 -11.78
CA THR A 322 -2.05 -4.42 -10.65
C THR A 322 -2.97 -5.57 -11.10
N LEU A 323 -3.97 -5.31 -11.93
CA LEU A 323 -4.84 -6.36 -12.48
C LEU A 323 -4.06 -7.34 -13.35
N VAL A 324 -3.14 -6.84 -14.18
CA VAL A 324 -2.22 -7.68 -14.97
C VAL A 324 -1.33 -8.53 -14.06
N ALA A 325 -0.77 -7.95 -13.00
CA ALA A 325 0.07 -8.67 -12.04
C ALA A 325 -0.67 -9.84 -11.37
N ILE A 326 -1.89 -9.61 -10.90
CA ILE A 326 -2.73 -10.66 -10.27
C ILE A 326 -2.96 -11.83 -11.24
N SER A 327 -3.09 -11.56 -12.55
CA SER A 327 -3.30 -12.59 -13.56
C SER A 327 -2.02 -13.36 -13.94
N LEU A 328 -0.85 -12.75 -13.80
CA LEU A 328 0.42 -13.27 -14.28
C LEU A 328 1.27 -13.94 -13.20
N VAL A 329 1.15 -13.53 -11.93
CA VAL A 329 2.05 -13.96 -10.84
C VAL A 329 2.10 -15.48 -10.69
N ASP A 330 0.97 -16.16 -10.82
CA ASP A 330 0.90 -17.62 -10.72
C ASP A 330 1.21 -18.34 -12.05
N ARG A 331 1.13 -17.63 -13.18
CA ARG A 331 1.43 -18.21 -14.51
C ARG A 331 2.91 -18.15 -14.85
N ILE A 332 3.56 -17.02 -14.63
CA ILE A 332 4.96 -16.77 -15.02
C ILE A 332 5.92 -17.17 -13.91
N GLY A 333 5.57 -16.91 -12.64
CA GLY A 333 6.43 -17.08 -11.48
C GLY A 333 6.98 -15.76 -10.96
N ARG A 334 7.58 -15.82 -9.78
CA ARG A 334 7.97 -14.61 -9.02
C ARG A 334 9.27 -14.03 -9.53
N LYS A 335 10.31 -14.87 -9.69
CA LYS A 335 11.64 -14.43 -10.14
C LYS A 335 11.64 -13.85 -11.56
N PRO A 336 11.03 -14.50 -12.58
CA PRO A 336 10.98 -13.93 -13.94
C PRO A 336 10.25 -12.60 -14.00
N LEU A 337 9.15 -12.42 -13.24
CA LEU A 337 8.43 -11.16 -13.18
C LEU A 337 9.27 -10.04 -12.57
N LEU A 338 10.00 -10.33 -11.47
CA LEU A 338 10.90 -9.37 -10.85
C LEU A 338 12.04 -8.96 -11.79
N LEU A 339 12.64 -9.91 -12.52
CA LEU A 339 13.70 -9.63 -13.51
C LEU A 339 13.19 -8.76 -14.66
N ALA A 340 12.06 -9.13 -15.26
CA ALA A 340 11.43 -8.36 -16.34
C ALA A 340 11.07 -6.94 -15.89
N GLY A 341 10.51 -6.81 -14.67
CA GLY A 341 10.21 -5.52 -14.06
C GLY A 341 11.44 -4.68 -13.82
N SER A 342 12.50 -5.24 -13.22
CA SER A 342 13.77 -4.53 -13.00
C SER A 342 14.40 -4.03 -14.30
N ALA A 343 14.42 -4.87 -15.34
CA ALA A 343 14.92 -4.46 -16.65
C ALA A 343 14.09 -3.34 -17.27
N GLY A 344 12.74 -3.46 -17.24
CA GLY A 344 11.84 -2.44 -17.74
C GLY A 344 11.97 -1.12 -16.97
N MET A 345 12.07 -1.18 -15.63
CA MET A 345 12.31 0.01 -14.80
C MET A 345 13.67 0.65 -15.09
N ALA A 346 14.74 -0.13 -15.22
CA ALA A 346 16.07 0.39 -15.53
C ALA A 346 16.11 1.14 -16.87
N ILE A 347 15.46 0.58 -17.90
CA ILE A 347 15.37 1.20 -19.23
C ILE A 347 14.56 2.50 -19.17
N THR A 348 13.38 2.46 -18.57
CA THR A 348 12.47 3.61 -18.55
C THR A 348 12.95 4.74 -17.64
N LEU A 349 13.51 4.44 -16.47
CA LEU A 349 14.13 5.43 -15.57
C LEU A 349 15.41 6.00 -16.20
N GLY A 350 16.23 5.15 -16.87
CA GLY A 350 17.40 5.59 -17.63
C GLY A 350 17.02 6.56 -18.74
N MET A 351 15.96 6.28 -19.50
CA MET A 351 15.43 7.18 -20.51
C MET A 351 14.98 8.52 -19.90
N LEU A 352 14.28 8.51 -18.76
CA LEU A 352 13.90 9.74 -18.04
C LEU A 352 15.13 10.52 -17.59
N THR A 353 16.15 9.84 -17.06
CA THR A 353 17.42 10.48 -16.67
C THR A 353 18.07 11.20 -17.83
N VAL A 354 18.16 10.55 -18.99
CA VAL A 354 18.74 11.17 -20.21
C VAL A 354 17.89 12.35 -20.68
N LEU A 355 16.56 12.20 -20.74
CA LEU A 355 15.66 13.28 -21.16
C LEU A 355 15.78 14.50 -20.26
N PHE A 356 15.80 14.34 -18.93
CA PHE A 356 15.97 15.44 -17.98
C PHE A 356 17.36 16.09 -18.07
N THR A 357 18.41 15.31 -18.39
CA THR A 357 19.75 15.83 -18.60
C THR A 357 19.83 16.69 -19.87
N LEU A 358 19.28 16.20 -20.98
CA LEU A 358 19.29 16.90 -22.25
C LEU A 358 18.38 18.15 -22.29
N SER A 359 17.36 18.17 -21.41
CA SER A 359 16.41 19.29 -21.34
C SER A 359 16.82 20.37 -20.34
N LYS A 360 17.96 20.21 -19.65
CA LYS A 360 18.46 21.19 -18.67
C LYS A 360 19.12 22.35 -19.39
N GLY A 361 18.54 23.56 -19.27
CA GLY A 361 19.13 24.81 -19.78
C GLY A 361 20.38 25.24 -19.00
N ALA A 362 21.08 26.24 -19.52
CA ALA A 362 22.27 26.82 -18.88
C ALA A 362 21.94 27.47 -17.51
N ASP A 363 20.71 27.92 -17.34
CA ASP A 363 20.14 28.47 -16.10
C ASP A 363 19.68 27.40 -15.10
N GLY A 364 19.82 26.11 -15.45
CA GLY A 364 19.37 25.00 -14.63
C GLY A 364 17.88 24.67 -14.74
N VAL A 365 17.11 25.47 -15.46
CA VAL A 365 15.67 25.23 -15.70
C VAL A 365 15.48 24.15 -16.77
N ILE A 366 14.50 23.28 -16.55
CA ILE A 366 14.17 22.23 -17.53
C ILE A 366 13.23 22.82 -18.59
N ALA A 367 13.67 22.82 -19.84
CA ALA A 367 12.89 23.24 -21.01
C ALA A 367 12.80 22.11 -22.01
N MET A 368 11.73 21.30 -21.90
CA MET A 368 11.49 20.18 -22.80
C MET A 368 10.83 20.64 -24.10
N SER A 369 11.32 20.14 -25.23
CA SER A 369 10.55 20.17 -26.47
C SER A 369 9.29 19.31 -26.35
N SER A 370 8.29 19.55 -27.21
CA SER A 370 7.05 18.75 -27.21
C SER A 370 7.31 17.25 -27.35
N THR A 371 8.30 16.86 -28.16
CA THR A 371 8.69 15.46 -28.33
C THR A 371 9.31 14.88 -27.06
N GLN A 372 10.22 15.61 -26.41
CA GLN A 372 10.83 15.20 -25.13
C GLN A 372 9.80 15.04 -24.03
N ALA A 373 8.82 15.95 -23.95
CA ALA A 373 7.73 15.89 -22.99
C ALA A 373 6.85 14.64 -23.20
N VAL A 374 6.50 14.31 -24.44
CA VAL A 374 5.75 13.07 -24.75
C VAL A 374 6.56 11.83 -24.42
N LEU A 375 7.83 11.78 -24.78
CA LEU A 375 8.71 10.65 -24.45
C LEU A 375 8.87 10.47 -22.93
N ALA A 376 8.98 11.56 -22.18
CA ALA A 376 9.07 11.52 -20.73
C ALA A 376 7.77 10.98 -20.10
N LEU A 377 6.60 11.42 -20.60
CA LEU A 377 5.31 10.90 -20.16
C LEU A 377 5.19 9.39 -20.43
N VAL A 378 5.52 8.95 -21.64
CA VAL A 378 5.48 7.51 -21.99
C VAL A 378 6.43 6.71 -21.12
N ALA A 379 7.68 7.16 -20.96
CA ALA A 379 8.67 6.47 -20.13
C ALA A 379 8.23 6.37 -18.66
N ALA A 380 7.67 7.44 -18.10
CA ALA A 380 7.17 7.45 -16.72
C ALA A 380 6.00 6.47 -16.52
N HIS A 381 5.05 6.42 -17.46
CA HIS A 381 3.92 5.49 -17.35
C HIS A 381 4.34 4.04 -17.60
N LEU A 382 5.29 3.78 -18.49
CA LEU A 382 5.90 2.46 -18.66
C LEU A 382 6.67 2.03 -17.41
N TYR A 383 7.38 2.96 -16.73
CA TYR A 383 8.01 2.68 -15.45
C TYR A 383 6.99 2.25 -14.39
N ILE A 384 5.88 3.01 -14.23
CA ILE A 384 4.80 2.66 -13.31
C ILE A 384 4.21 1.29 -13.66
N PHE A 385 4.00 1.01 -14.94
CA PHE A 385 3.49 -0.26 -15.42
C PHE A 385 4.44 -1.42 -15.09
N CYS A 386 5.75 -1.29 -15.40
CA CYS A 386 6.76 -2.29 -15.09
C CYS A 386 6.83 -2.59 -13.59
N PHE A 387 6.80 -1.56 -12.75
CA PHE A 387 6.75 -1.71 -11.30
C PHE A 387 5.46 -2.41 -10.86
N GLY A 388 4.31 -1.95 -11.33
CA GLY A 388 2.99 -2.42 -10.91
C GLY A 388 2.72 -3.87 -11.30
N VAL A 389 3.25 -4.35 -12.43
CA VAL A 389 3.14 -5.76 -12.86
C VAL A 389 4.08 -6.67 -12.08
N SER A 390 5.16 -6.14 -11.48
CA SER A 390 6.22 -6.93 -10.87
C SER A 390 6.45 -6.58 -9.41
N TRP A 391 7.30 -5.59 -9.15
CA TRP A 391 7.80 -5.26 -7.82
C TRP A 391 6.72 -4.85 -6.82
N GLY A 392 5.62 -4.26 -7.26
CA GLY A 392 4.51 -3.87 -6.39
C GLY A 392 3.93 -5.08 -5.63
N PRO A 393 3.22 -5.98 -6.31
CA PRO A 393 2.58 -7.12 -5.66
C PRO A 393 3.53 -8.31 -5.42
N VAL A 394 4.50 -8.58 -6.32
CA VAL A 394 5.27 -9.83 -6.29
C VAL A 394 6.20 -9.91 -5.09
N VAL A 395 6.76 -8.79 -4.64
CA VAL A 395 7.63 -8.78 -3.44
C VAL A 395 6.87 -9.28 -2.20
N TRP A 396 5.63 -8.83 -2.00
CA TRP A 396 4.81 -9.29 -0.87
C TRP A 396 4.44 -10.77 -0.94
N VAL A 397 4.13 -11.26 -2.14
CA VAL A 397 3.88 -12.68 -2.37
C VAL A 397 5.14 -13.49 -2.05
N LEU A 398 6.29 -13.07 -2.59
CA LEU A 398 7.56 -13.75 -2.38
C LEU A 398 7.97 -13.76 -0.89
N LEU A 399 7.81 -12.64 -0.17
CA LEU A 399 8.06 -12.58 1.28
C LEU A 399 7.17 -13.56 2.06
N GLY A 400 5.93 -13.75 1.62
CA GLY A 400 5.02 -14.74 2.21
C GLY A 400 5.43 -16.20 1.95
N GLU A 401 6.13 -16.48 0.84
CA GLU A 401 6.48 -17.81 0.37
C GLU A 401 7.92 -18.25 0.71
N MET A 402 8.86 -17.31 0.82
CA MET A 402 10.29 -17.63 0.96
C MET A 402 10.71 -18.01 2.38
N PHE A 403 9.88 -17.75 3.39
CA PHE A 403 10.20 -18.04 4.80
C PHE A 403 9.45 -19.27 5.27
N ASN A 404 10.16 -20.17 5.95
CA ASN A 404 9.53 -21.31 6.61
C ASN A 404 8.61 -20.86 7.76
N ASN A 405 7.65 -21.71 8.15
CA ASN A 405 6.60 -21.38 9.11
C ASN A 405 7.15 -20.88 10.46
N ARG A 406 8.32 -21.36 10.90
CA ARG A 406 8.93 -21.03 12.19
C ARG A 406 9.34 -19.57 12.29
N ILE A 407 9.94 -19.02 11.23
CA ILE A 407 10.51 -17.66 11.22
C ILE A 407 9.64 -16.64 10.47
N ARG A 408 8.61 -17.10 9.72
CA ARG A 408 7.86 -16.28 8.76
C ARG A 408 7.37 -14.97 9.35
N GLY A 409 6.68 -15.00 10.49
CA GLY A 409 6.12 -13.80 11.09
C GLY A 409 7.18 -12.76 11.46
N ALA A 410 8.28 -13.21 12.10
CA ALA A 410 9.38 -12.32 12.48
C ALA A 410 10.15 -11.80 11.24
N ALA A 411 10.37 -12.67 10.24
CA ALA A 411 11.08 -12.29 9.02
C ALA A 411 10.30 -11.30 8.17
N ILE A 412 8.99 -11.51 7.96
CA ILE A 412 8.12 -10.58 7.22
C ILE A 412 8.06 -9.23 7.96
N SER A 413 7.89 -9.24 9.29
CA SER A 413 7.87 -8.01 10.08
C SER A 413 9.18 -7.23 9.98
N THR A 414 10.32 -7.91 10.00
CA THR A 414 11.64 -7.28 9.82
C THR A 414 11.80 -6.69 8.41
N ALA A 415 11.41 -7.42 7.38
CA ALA A 415 11.47 -6.96 5.99
C ALA A 415 10.52 -5.75 5.76
N ALA A 416 9.31 -5.79 6.31
CA ALA A 416 8.35 -4.70 6.25
C ALA A 416 8.85 -3.45 7.01
N SER A 417 9.50 -3.63 8.16
CA SER A 417 10.12 -2.51 8.89
C SER A 417 11.23 -1.86 8.06
N ALA A 418 12.09 -2.65 7.43
CA ALA A 418 13.12 -2.15 6.51
C ALA A 418 12.50 -1.41 5.31
N GLN A 419 11.37 -1.88 4.80
CA GLN A 419 10.63 -1.21 3.72
C GLN A 419 10.14 0.19 4.14
N TRP A 420 9.54 0.33 5.33
CA TRP A 420 9.09 1.63 5.81
C TRP A 420 10.24 2.61 6.04
N VAL A 421 11.36 2.13 6.59
CA VAL A 421 12.58 2.94 6.75
C VAL A 421 13.14 3.36 5.40
N ALA A 422 13.21 2.46 4.43
CA ALA A 422 13.68 2.76 3.07
C ALA A 422 12.76 3.77 2.38
N ASN A 423 11.43 3.60 2.51
CA ASN A 423 10.46 4.54 1.97
C ASN A 423 10.60 5.93 2.60
N PHE A 424 10.76 6.00 3.93
CA PHE A 424 11.04 7.26 4.61
C PHE A 424 12.31 7.92 4.06
N ALA A 425 13.41 7.17 3.95
CA ALA A 425 14.68 7.70 3.48
C ALA A 425 14.57 8.29 2.05
N ILE A 426 13.98 7.55 1.11
CA ILE A 426 13.86 7.99 -0.29
C ILE A 426 12.91 9.18 -0.43
N THR A 427 11.81 9.19 0.33
CA THR A 427 10.80 10.26 0.31
C THR A 427 11.34 11.54 0.93
N MET A 428 12.06 11.44 2.05
CA MET A 428 12.68 12.56 2.75
C MET A 428 13.79 13.23 1.93
N THR A 429 14.59 12.41 1.23
CA THR A 429 15.76 12.90 0.49
C THR A 429 15.41 13.47 -0.89
N PHE A 430 14.27 13.13 -1.46
CA PHE A 430 13.90 13.57 -2.80
C PHE A 430 13.87 15.10 -2.97
N PRO A 431 13.20 15.91 -2.14
CA PRO A 431 13.21 17.37 -2.30
C PRO A 431 14.62 17.98 -2.15
N ILE A 432 15.47 17.37 -1.33
CA ILE A 432 16.87 17.80 -1.15
C ILE A 432 17.66 17.53 -2.42
N ILE A 433 17.54 16.32 -2.99
CA ILE A 433 18.21 15.95 -4.24
C ILE A 433 17.69 16.82 -5.40
N LEU A 434 16.37 17.03 -5.47
CA LEU A 434 15.73 17.85 -6.50
C LEU A 434 16.27 19.29 -6.46
N THR A 435 16.36 19.89 -5.28
CA THR A 435 16.83 21.28 -5.12
C THR A 435 18.32 21.42 -5.37
N ALA A 436 19.15 20.47 -4.91
CA ALA A 436 20.61 20.55 -5.01
C ALA A 436 21.14 20.14 -6.39
N PHE A 437 20.55 19.12 -7.00
CA PHE A 437 21.09 18.48 -8.20
C PHE A 437 20.12 18.43 -9.38
N GLY A 438 18.79 18.56 -9.12
CA GLY A 438 17.75 18.50 -10.13
C GLY A 438 17.22 17.09 -10.39
N LEU A 439 16.22 17.00 -11.32
CA LEU A 439 15.50 15.74 -11.62
C LEU A 439 16.44 14.64 -12.14
N PHE A 440 17.42 14.98 -12.97
CA PHE A 440 18.33 13.98 -13.55
C PHE A 440 19.09 13.18 -12.50
N ALA A 441 19.47 13.80 -11.39
CA ALA A 441 20.19 13.13 -10.30
C ALA A 441 19.27 12.16 -9.53
N ALA A 442 18.04 12.57 -9.25
CA ALA A 442 17.05 11.69 -8.59
C ALA A 442 16.74 10.47 -9.46
N TYR A 443 16.44 10.67 -10.73
CA TYR A 443 16.12 9.57 -11.65
C TYR A 443 17.34 8.71 -11.99
N GLY A 444 18.55 9.30 -12.06
CA GLY A 444 19.80 8.55 -12.19
C GLY A 444 20.05 7.62 -11.01
N LEU A 445 19.78 8.09 -9.79
CA LEU A 445 19.87 7.26 -8.58
C LEU A 445 18.85 6.11 -8.62
N TYR A 446 17.60 6.37 -9.02
CA TYR A 446 16.58 5.33 -9.13
C TYR A 446 16.91 4.32 -10.24
N THR A 447 17.48 4.79 -11.36
CA THR A 447 18.00 3.93 -12.43
C THR A 447 19.07 2.98 -11.91
N LEU A 448 20.04 3.50 -11.15
CA LEU A 448 21.10 2.70 -10.52
C LEU A 448 20.50 1.59 -9.64
N PHE A 449 19.54 1.94 -8.78
CA PHE A 449 18.89 0.93 -7.93
C PHE A 449 18.04 -0.06 -8.73
N ALA A 450 17.42 0.32 -9.84
CA ALA A 450 16.72 -0.60 -10.71
C ALA A 450 17.69 -1.60 -11.39
N VAL A 451 18.86 -1.14 -11.83
CA VAL A 451 19.92 -2.02 -12.36
C VAL A 451 20.46 -2.95 -11.27
N LEU A 452 20.77 -2.42 -10.08
CA LEU A 452 21.25 -3.23 -8.96
C LEU A 452 20.20 -4.27 -8.54
N SER A 453 18.92 -3.91 -8.56
CA SER A 453 17.82 -4.83 -8.23
C SER A 453 17.74 -6.01 -9.22
N PHE A 454 18.01 -5.77 -10.51
CA PHE A 454 18.07 -6.83 -11.51
C PHE A 454 19.15 -7.88 -11.18
N PHE A 455 20.37 -7.43 -10.93
CA PHE A 455 21.48 -8.33 -10.57
C PHE A 455 21.23 -9.03 -9.23
N PHE A 456 20.68 -8.29 -8.24
CA PHE A 456 20.34 -8.88 -6.96
C PHE A 456 19.32 -10.02 -7.12
N VAL A 457 18.24 -9.80 -7.85
CA VAL A 457 17.21 -10.83 -8.10
C VAL A 457 17.81 -12.01 -8.88
N ALA A 458 18.64 -11.75 -9.89
CA ALA A 458 19.28 -12.79 -10.68
C ALA A 458 20.13 -13.73 -9.81
N MET A 459 20.93 -13.18 -8.89
CA MET A 459 21.91 -13.91 -8.09
C MET A 459 21.33 -14.52 -6.79
N PHE A 460 20.45 -13.82 -6.09
CA PHE A 460 20.07 -14.19 -4.72
C PHE A 460 18.62 -14.67 -4.58
N VAL A 461 17.73 -14.32 -5.50
CA VAL A 461 16.32 -14.73 -5.40
C VAL A 461 16.12 -16.09 -6.03
N LYS A 462 15.56 -17.01 -5.26
CA LYS A 462 15.12 -18.32 -5.74
C LYS A 462 13.66 -18.25 -6.19
N GLU A 463 13.27 -19.00 -7.23
CA GLU A 463 11.88 -19.13 -7.64
C GLU A 463 11.09 -19.94 -6.62
N THR A 464 9.92 -19.42 -6.25
CA THR A 464 9.04 -20.06 -5.24
C THR A 464 7.82 -20.75 -5.86
N LYS A 465 7.50 -20.46 -7.13
CA LYS A 465 6.33 -21.01 -7.80
C LYS A 465 6.33 -22.55 -7.74
N GLY A 466 5.24 -23.12 -7.20
CA GLY A 466 5.02 -24.56 -7.14
C GLY A 466 5.85 -25.30 -6.09
N LYS A 467 6.64 -24.61 -5.26
CA LYS A 467 7.39 -25.21 -4.16
C LYS A 467 6.59 -25.19 -2.86
N ARG A 468 6.74 -26.23 -2.06
CA ARG A 468 6.19 -26.26 -0.70
C ARG A 468 7.07 -25.44 0.24
N LEU A 469 6.47 -24.88 1.28
CA LEU A 469 7.18 -24.04 2.26
C LEU A 469 8.28 -24.78 3.02
N GLU A 470 8.12 -26.11 3.15
CA GLU A 470 9.08 -27.01 3.79
C GLU A 470 10.31 -27.28 2.88
N GLU A 471 10.21 -27.00 1.58
CA GLU A 471 11.29 -27.18 0.59
C GLU A 471 12.14 -25.90 0.39
N MET A 472 11.88 -24.87 1.19
CA MET A 472 12.52 -23.54 1.06
C MET A 472 13.69 -23.36 2.04
N GLU A 473 14.48 -24.44 2.29
CA GLU A 473 15.73 -24.39 3.06
C GLU A 473 16.95 -23.92 2.23
#